data_0b78fb1ed940a416af1c1fde60c03e7d
#
_entry.id   0b78fb1ed940a416af1c1fde60c03e7d
#
_cell.length_a   1.000
_cell.length_b   1.000
_cell.length_c   1.000
_cell.angle_alpha   90.00
_cell.angle_beta   90.00
_cell.angle_gamma   90.00
#
_symmetry.space_group_name_H-M   'P 1'
#
loop_
_entity.id
_entity.type
_entity.pdbx_description
1 polymer ?
#
loop_
_entity_poly.entity_id
_entity_poly.type
_entity_poly.pdbx_seq_one_letter_code
_entity_poly.pdbx_strand_id
1 'polypeptide(L)'
;MKKIVFSAGLMIILAVGMSFKPVPQGEVQWLTMEEAVEKSKTEKRKIFVDVYTDWCGWCKVMDKNTFSEPKVAKILNEKFYPVKFNAEQRQDVVLNGHTYKFITVENRGYHELAAALLNNQLSYPTVVFLDDNFNMIQPLAGYMKPEEFHPVIQFIGEDHYKSAKWADWRSNYKSPY
;
A
#
# COMPACT_ATOMS: atom_id res chain seq x y z
N MET A 1 -19.26 -50.08 49.60
CA MET A 1 -18.70 -48.71 49.59
C MET A 1 -17.79 -48.59 48.33
N LYS A 2 -18.30 -47.99 47.22
CA LYS A 2 -17.53 -47.81 45.99
C LYS A 2 -16.83 -46.46 46.02
N LYS A 3 -15.50 -46.45 45.98
CA LYS A 3 -14.70 -45.23 45.91
C LYS A 3 -14.65 -44.78 44.44
N ILE A 4 -15.20 -43.60 44.14
CA ILE A 4 -15.12 -42.94 42.82
C ILE A 4 -13.82 -42.14 42.80
N VAL A 5 -12.89 -42.52 41.93
CA VAL A 5 -11.62 -41.79 41.69
C VAL A 5 -11.90 -40.80 40.58
N PHE A 6 -11.92 -39.50 40.90
CA PHE A 6 -11.96 -38.42 39.89
C PHE A 6 -10.53 -38.22 39.35
N SER A 7 -10.31 -38.60 38.10
CA SER A 7 -9.09 -38.28 37.37
C SER A 7 -9.24 -36.87 36.81
N ALA A 8 -8.50 -35.90 37.36
CA ALA A 8 -8.41 -34.53 36.84
C ALA A 8 -7.44 -34.53 35.65
N GLY A 9 -7.98 -34.53 34.45
CA GLY A 9 -7.22 -34.34 33.22
C GLY A 9 -6.72 -32.90 33.13
N LEU A 10 -5.42 -32.68 33.27
CA LEU A 10 -4.75 -31.39 33.06
C LEU A 10 -4.69 -31.08 31.59
N MET A 11 -5.59 -30.20 31.10
CA MET A 11 -5.60 -29.71 29.71
C MET A 11 -4.53 -28.64 29.58
N ILE A 12 -3.38 -28.99 28.99
CA ILE A 12 -2.30 -28.02 28.67
C ILE A 12 -2.74 -27.27 27.42
N ILE A 13 -3.20 -26.03 27.58
CA ILE A 13 -3.44 -25.11 26.48
C ILE A 13 -2.09 -24.58 26.03
N LEU A 14 -1.57 -25.11 24.91
CA LEU A 14 -0.43 -24.52 24.19
C LEU A 14 -0.87 -23.18 23.58
N ALA A 15 -0.59 -22.09 24.29
CA ALA A 15 -0.67 -20.76 23.71
C ALA A 15 0.45 -20.60 22.69
N VAL A 16 0.12 -20.75 21.40
CA VAL A 16 1.00 -20.37 20.30
C VAL A 16 1.11 -18.84 20.33
N GLY A 17 2.14 -18.35 20.99
CA GLY A 17 2.47 -16.93 21.01
C GLY A 17 2.87 -16.48 19.62
N MET A 18 1.96 -15.81 18.89
CA MET A 18 2.31 -15.03 17.70
C MET A 18 3.24 -13.89 18.15
N SER A 19 4.53 -14.07 17.93
CA SER A 19 5.53 -13.03 18.16
C SER A 19 5.34 -11.93 17.11
N PHE A 20 4.56 -10.91 17.47
CA PHE A 20 4.52 -9.68 16.69
C PHE A 20 5.88 -8.99 16.87
N LYS A 21 6.71 -9.01 15.83
CA LYS A 21 7.90 -8.16 15.81
C LYS A 21 7.41 -6.71 15.78
N PRO A 22 7.86 -5.83 16.68
CA PRO A 22 7.52 -4.43 16.62
C PRO A 22 8.05 -3.87 15.29
N VAL A 23 7.16 -3.23 14.54
CA VAL A 23 7.51 -2.56 13.30
C VAL A 23 8.39 -1.36 13.64
N PRO A 24 9.52 -1.14 12.95
CA PRO A 24 10.31 0.07 13.12
C PRO A 24 9.42 1.29 12.87
N GLN A 25 9.29 2.17 13.87
CA GLN A 25 8.57 3.42 13.69
C GLN A 25 9.33 4.28 12.69
N GLY A 26 8.68 4.66 11.59
CA GLY A 26 9.23 5.58 10.61
C GLY A 26 9.57 4.99 9.24
N GLU A 27 9.32 3.69 9.02
CA GLU A 27 9.50 3.08 7.69
C GLU A 27 8.16 2.58 7.12
N VAL A 28 7.96 2.78 5.81
CA VAL A 28 6.80 2.23 5.09
C VAL A 28 6.96 0.71 4.98
N GLN A 29 5.93 -0.03 5.38
CA GLN A 29 5.90 -1.49 5.26
C GLN A 29 5.41 -1.89 3.88
N TRP A 30 6.33 -1.87 2.92
CA TRP A 30 6.02 -2.19 1.55
C TRP A 30 5.58 -3.64 1.38
N LEU A 31 4.51 -3.81 0.63
CA LEU A 31 3.93 -5.09 0.21
C LEU A 31 4.11 -5.28 -1.29
N THR A 32 4.01 -6.52 -1.73
CA THR A 32 3.67 -6.82 -3.13
C THR A 32 2.17 -6.64 -3.37
N MET A 33 1.74 -6.62 -4.62
CA MET A 33 0.31 -6.55 -4.94
C MET A 33 -0.43 -7.79 -4.44
N GLU A 34 0.18 -8.96 -4.55
CA GLU A 34 -0.37 -10.24 -4.08
C GLU A 34 -0.54 -10.26 -2.56
N GLU A 35 0.44 -9.74 -1.81
CA GLU A 35 0.34 -9.63 -0.35
C GLU A 35 -0.77 -8.68 0.07
N ALA A 36 -0.95 -7.55 -0.65
CA ALA A 36 -2.06 -6.63 -0.39
C ALA A 36 -3.42 -7.27 -0.69
N VAL A 37 -3.54 -8.03 -1.78
CA VAL A 37 -4.74 -8.81 -2.12
C VAL A 37 -5.04 -9.84 -1.03
N GLU A 38 -4.04 -10.58 -0.56
CA GLU A 38 -4.23 -11.60 0.49
C GLU A 38 -4.68 -10.96 1.81
N LYS A 39 -4.02 -9.88 2.25
CA LYS A 39 -4.41 -9.14 3.45
C LYS A 39 -5.84 -8.57 3.37
N SER A 40 -6.25 -8.11 2.19
CA SER A 40 -7.58 -7.55 1.95
C SER A 40 -8.71 -8.57 2.07
N LYS A 41 -8.43 -9.87 2.08
CA LYS A 41 -9.43 -10.92 2.35
C LYS A 41 -9.88 -10.93 3.80
N THR A 42 -9.00 -10.53 4.72
CA THR A 42 -9.27 -10.54 6.16
C THR A 42 -9.59 -9.16 6.71
N GLU A 43 -8.91 -8.13 6.21
CA GLU A 43 -9.12 -6.74 6.62
C GLU A 43 -9.15 -5.84 5.39
N LYS A 44 -10.27 -5.14 5.18
CA LYS A 44 -10.44 -4.21 4.07
C LYS A 44 -9.74 -2.88 4.37
N ARG A 45 -8.79 -2.51 3.51
CA ARG A 45 -8.12 -1.21 3.52
C ARG A 45 -7.94 -0.70 2.10
N LYS A 46 -7.81 0.61 1.95
CA LYS A 46 -7.37 1.23 0.69
C LYS A 46 -5.95 0.78 0.35
N ILE A 47 -5.64 0.78 -0.93
CA ILE A 47 -4.31 0.41 -1.40
C ILE A 47 -3.61 1.69 -1.87
N PHE A 48 -2.38 1.87 -1.43
CA PHE A 48 -1.45 2.86 -1.94
C PHE A 48 -0.40 2.14 -2.78
N VAL A 49 -0.24 2.50 -4.05
CA VAL A 49 0.73 1.88 -4.95
C VAL A 49 1.75 2.92 -5.39
N ASP A 50 3.02 2.70 -5.06
CA ASP A 50 4.13 3.42 -5.67
C ASP A 50 4.59 2.66 -6.91
N VAL A 51 4.34 3.25 -8.09
CA VAL A 51 4.72 2.67 -9.38
C VAL A 51 6.05 3.28 -9.81
N TYR A 52 7.08 2.44 -9.90
CA TYR A 52 8.45 2.85 -10.17
C TYR A 52 9.12 1.98 -11.24
N THR A 53 10.34 2.35 -11.62
CA THR A 53 11.30 1.54 -12.39
C THR A 53 12.69 1.64 -11.75
N ASP A 54 13.54 0.65 -11.98
CA ASP A 54 14.88 0.60 -11.38
C ASP A 54 15.80 1.74 -11.84
N TRP A 55 15.58 2.25 -13.05
CA TRP A 55 16.34 3.37 -13.62
C TRP A 55 15.79 4.75 -13.22
N CYS A 56 14.63 4.84 -12.56
CA CYS A 56 13.98 6.08 -12.19
C CYS A 56 14.71 6.81 -11.05
N GLY A 57 15.49 7.83 -11.39
CA GLY A 57 16.22 8.63 -10.39
C GLY A 57 15.31 9.36 -9.41
N TRP A 58 14.19 9.95 -9.89
CA TRP A 58 13.23 10.67 -9.04
C TRP A 58 12.43 9.74 -8.11
N CYS A 59 12.22 8.47 -8.50
CA CYS A 59 11.64 7.48 -7.60
C CYS A 59 12.55 7.24 -6.38
N LYS A 60 13.85 7.08 -6.60
CA LYS A 60 14.85 6.95 -5.53
C LYS A 60 14.90 8.18 -4.62
N VAL A 61 14.74 9.37 -5.19
CA VAL A 61 14.64 10.61 -4.41
C VAL A 61 13.39 10.62 -3.55
N MET A 62 12.25 10.17 -4.09
CA MET A 62 10.97 10.09 -3.36
C MET A 62 11.01 9.04 -2.25
N ASP A 63 11.63 7.90 -2.49
CA ASP A 63 11.88 6.88 -1.45
C ASP A 63 12.66 7.47 -0.28
N LYS A 64 13.77 8.16 -0.60
CA LYS A 64 14.67 8.70 0.41
C LYS A 64 14.09 9.87 1.18
N ASN A 65 13.35 10.76 0.54
CA ASN A 65 12.98 12.04 1.14
C ASN A 65 11.50 12.08 1.58
N THR A 66 10.62 11.34 0.91
CA THR A 66 9.16 11.40 1.17
C THR A 66 8.67 10.18 1.92
N PHE A 67 8.97 8.99 1.43
CA PHE A 67 8.48 7.77 2.06
C PHE A 67 9.25 7.38 3.33
N SER A 68 10.48 7.87 3.50
CA SER A 68 11.24 7.71 4.74
C SER A 68 10.86 8.71 5.85
N GLU A 69 10.01 9.70 5.53
CA GLU A 69 9.54 10.66 6.53
C GLU A 69 8.58 9.98 7.51
N PRO A 70 8.86 9.97 8.84
CA PRO A 70 8.07 9.19 9.80
C PRO A 70 6.58 9.51 9.83
N LYS A 71 6.19 10.76 9.60
CA LYS A 71 4.78 11.16 9.57
C LYS A 71 4.05 10.60 8.34
N VAL A 72 4.74 10.55 7.20
CA VAL A 72 4.23 9.95 5.95
C VAL A 72 4.12 8.43 6.12
N ALA A 73 5.20 7.79 6.58
CA ALA A 73 5.23 6.35 6.78
C ALA A 73 4.14 5.86 7.75
N LYS A 74 3.92 6.61 8.83
CA LYS A 74 2.85 6.31 9.80
C LYS A 74 1.48 6.25 9.14
N ILE A 75 1.11 7.29 8.36
CA ILE A 75 -0.22 7.34 7.71
C ILE A 75 -0.35 6.23 6.68
N LEU A 76 0.68 6.00 5.85
CA LEU A 76 0.67 4.94 4.85
C LEU A 76 0.44 3.57 5.50
N ASN A 77 1.14 3.27 6.59
CA ASN A 77 1.01 1.99 7.28
C ASN A 77 -0.33 1.83 8.03
N GLU A 78 -0.89 2.92 8.56
CA GLU A 78 -2.14 2.88 9.33
C GLU A 78 -3.39 2.86 8.45
N LYS A 79 -3.37 3.61 7.34
CA LYS A 79 -4.58 3.86 6.53
C LYS A 79 -4.64 3.05 5.24
N PHE A 80 -3.50 2.50 4.80
CA PHE A 80 -3.38 1.81 3.52
C PHE A 80 -2.67 0.45 3.66
N TYR A 81 -2.75 -0.34 2.61
CA TYR A 81 -1.75 -1.35 2.27
C TYR A 81 -0.78 -0.72 1.26
N PRO A 82 0.42 -0.33 1.69
CA PRO A 82 1.37 0.29 0.78
C PRO A 82 2.06 -0.78 -0.08
N VAL A 83 1.91 -0.65 -1.39
CA VAL A 83 2.48 -1.56 -2.40
C VAL A 83 3.60 -0.88 -3.15
N LYS A 84 4.73 -1.57 -3.29
CA LYS A 84 5.85 -1.16 -4.16
C LYS A 84 5.76 -1.96 -5.45
N PHE A 85 5.53 -1.29 -6.59
CA PHE A 85 5.27 -1.96 -7.86
C PHE A 85 6.26 -1.52 -8.94
N ASN A 86 7.17 -2.42 -9.32
CA ASN A 86 8.07 -2.16 -10.45
C ASN A 86 7.31 -2.34 -11.77
N ALA A 87 7.18 -1.26 -12.54
CA ALA A 87 6.47 -1.26 -13.82
C ALA A 87 7.12 -2.14 -14.90
N GLU A 88 8.34 -2.61 -14.66
CA GLU A 88 9.07 -3.49 -15.57
C GLU A 88 9.26 -4.91 -15.01
N GLN A 89 8.60 -5.27 -13.89
CA GLN A 89 8.65 -6.64 -13.37
C GLN A 89 8.04 -7.64 -14.37
N ARG A 90 8.55 -8.87 -14.35
CA ARG A 90 8.13 -9.92 -15.31
C ARG A 90 7.18 -10.95 -14.70
N GLN A 91 6.98 -10.92 -13.39
CA GLN A 91 6.09 -11.83 -12.70
C GLN A 91 4.64 -11.45 -12.97
N ASP A 92 3.82 -12.41 -13.38
CA ASP A 92 2.37 -12.21 -13.56
C ASP A 92 1.72 -11.80 -12.24
N VAL A 93 0.75 -10.88 -12.29
CA VAL A 93 -0.01 -10.39 -11.14
C VAL A 93 -1.50 -10.65 -11.36
N VAL A 94 -2.14 -11.29 -10.41
CA VAL A 94 -3.59 -11.51 -10.43
C VAL A 94 -4.28 -10.47 -9.56
N LEU A 95 -5.15 -9.65 -10.18
CA LEU A 95 -5.94 -8.65 -9.49
C LEU A 95 -7.39 -8.69 -10.01
N ASN A 96 -8.36 -8.79 -9.11
CA ASN A 96 -9.79 -8.87 -9.45
C ASN A 96 -10.13 -9.95 -10.49
N GLY A 97 -9.46 -11.10 -10.42
CA GLY A 97 -9.66 -12.23 -11.33
C GLY A 97 -9.04 -12.07 -12.72
N HIS A 98 -8.37 -10.95 -12.99
CA HIS A 98 -7.60 -10.74 -14.22
C HIS A 98 -6.10 -10.97 -13.96
N THR A 99 -5.45 -11.68 -14.90
CA THR A 99 -4.00 -11.88 -14.86
C THR A 99 -3.31 -10.86 -15.74
N TYR A 100 -2.59 -9.95 -15.12
CA TYR A 100 -1.76 -8.94 -15.79
C TYR A 100 -0.36 -9.53 -16.03
N LYS A 101 0.20 -9.28 -17.22
CA LYS A 101 1.46 -9.84 -17.67
C LYS A 101 2.45 -8.77 -18.07
N PHE A 102 3.71 -9.17 -18.20
CA PHE A 102 4.71 -8.32 -18.81
C PHE A 102 4.54 -8.30 -20.33
N ILE A 103 4.47 -7.12 -20.93
CA ILE A 103 4.37 -6.90 -22.37
C ILE A 103 5.73 -6.48 -22.91
N THR A 104 6.25 -7.25 -23.85
CA THR A 104 7.49 -6.91 -24.55
C THR A 104 7.17 -6.03 -25.77
N VAL A 105 7.86 -4.91 -25.87
CA VAL A 105 7.81 -4.00 -27.03
C VAL A 105 9.25 -3.83 -27.51
N GLU A 106 9.58 -4.45 -28.65
CA GLU A 106 10.95 -4.49 -29.18
C GLU A 106 11.95 -5.02 -28.15
N ASN A 107 12.92 -4.18 -27.73
CA ASN A 107 13.94 -4.52 -26.73
C ASN A 107 13.60 -4.08 -25.29
N ARG A 108 12.40 -3.55 -25.06
CA ARG A 108 11.91 -3.05 -23.77
C ARG A 108 10.56 -3.70 -23.45
N GLY A 109 9.94 -3.24 -22.41
CA GLY A 109 8.61 -3.67 -22.06
C GLY A 109 8.12 -3.02 -20.77
N TYR A 110 6.89 -3.33 -20.46
CA TYR A 110 6.23 -2.85 -19.24
C TYR A 110 5.22 -3.90 -18.76
N HIS A 111 4.85 -3.82 -17.51
CA HIS A 111 3.81 -4.67 -16.97
C HIS A 111 2.43 -4.10 -17.25
N GLU A 112 1.48 -4.93 -17.72
CA GLU A 112 0.10 -4.52 -18.05
C GLU A 112 -0.58 -3.82 -16.86
N LEU A 113 -0.33 -4.27 -15.62
CA LEU A 113 -0.88 -3.64 -14.43
C LEU A 113 -0.37 -2.20 -14.26
N ALA A 114 0.91 -1.92 -14.58
CA ALA A 114 1.40 -0.54 -14.56
C ALA A 114 0.64 0.33 -15.58
N ALA A 115 0.44 -0.17 -16.80
CA ALA A 115 -0.32 0.56 -17.81
C ALA A 115 -1.77 0.81 -17.38
N ALA A 116 -2.43 -0.19 -16.76
CA ALA A 116 -3.78 -0.04 -16.22
C ALA A 116 -3.85 0.98 -15.07
N LEU A 117 -2.92 0.91 -14.11
CA LEU A 117 -2.84 1.83 -12.98
C LEU A 117 -2.52 3.27 -13.40
N LEU A 118 -1.76 3.45 -14.45
CA LEU A 118 -1.31 4.75 -14.95
C LEU A 118 -2.15 5.29 -16.12
N ASN A 119 -3.29 4.68 -16.43
CA ASN A 119 -4.14 5.06 -17.56
C ASN A 119 -3.35 5.12 -18.89
N ASN A 120 -2.41 4.18 -19.09
CA ASN A 120 -1.47 4.10 -20.23
C ASN A 120 -0.47 5.28 -20.32
N GLN A 121 -0.37 6.12 -19.31
CA GLN A 121 0.63 7.20 -19.25
C GLN A 121 1.81 6.77 -18.38
N LEU A 122 2.70 5.95 -18.94
CA LEU A 122 3.85 5.36 -18.25
C LEU A 122 4.89 6.44 -17.88
N SER A 123 4.64 7.17 -16.80
CA SER A 123 5.53 8.18 -16.23
C SER A 123 5.89 7.83 -14.78
N TYR A 124 7.12 8.14 -14.34
CA TYR A 124 7.62 7.75 -13.02
C TYR A 124 8.38 8.88 -12.33
N PRO A 125 8.25 9.01 -11.00
CA PRO A 125 7.34 8.25 -10.15
C PRO A 125 5.88 8.60 -10.40
N THR A 126 4.98 7.64 -10.19
CA THR A 126 3.55 7.89 -10.07
C THR A 126 3.01 7.08 -8.91
N VAL A 127 2.31 7.74 -8.01
CA VAL A 127 1.59 7.05 -6.94
C VAL A 127 0.13 6.88 -7.31
N VAL A 128 -0.46 5.76 -6.91
CA VAL A 128 -1.84 5.43 -7.24
C VAL A 128 -2.59 5.04 -5.98
N PHE A 129 -3.80 5.56 -5.83
CA PHE A 129 -4.70 5.20 -4.75
C PHE A 129 -5.85 4.36 -5.30
N LEU A 130 -6.09 3.21 -4.65
CA LEU A 130 -7.22 2.35 -4.94
C LEU A 130 -8.10 2.25 -3.68
N ASP A 131 -9.39 2.01 -3.88
CA ASP A 131 -10.29 1.71 -2.77
C ASP A 131 -10.06 0.28 -2.22
N ASP A 132 -10.83 -0.12 -1.24
CA ASP A 132 -10.78 -1.42 -0.58
C ASP A 132 -11.29 -2.60 -1.45
N ASN A 133 -11.76 -2.31 -2.65
CA ASN A 133 -12.13 -3.26 -3.69
C ASN A 133 -11.21 -3.16 -4.92
N PHE A 134 -10.06 -2.47 -4.79
CA PHE A 134 -9.07 -2.24 -5.83
C PHE A 134 -9.57 -1.41 -7.03
N ASN A 135 -10.64 -0.62 -6.87
CA ASN A 135 -11.04 0.34 -7.88
C ASN A 135 -10.20 1.62 -7.77
N MET A 136 -9.93 2.23 -8.92
CA MET A 136 -9.13 3.44 -9.01
C MET A 136 -9.82 4.61 -8.28
N ILE A 137 -9.10 5.21 -7.33
CA ILE A 137 -9.46 6.52 -6.75
C ILE A 137 -8.74 7.62 -7.54
N GLN A 138 -7.41 7.60 -7.55
CA GLN A 138 -6.62 8.66 -8.18
C GLN A 138 -5.17 8.24 -8.45
N PRO A 139 -4.66 8.36 -9.68
CA PRO A 139 -3.23 8.40 -9.97
C PRO A 139 -2.69 9.82 -9.82
N LEU A 140 -1.49 9.97 -9.28
CA LEU A 140 -0.79 11.25 -9.13
C LEU A 140 0.65 11.09 -9.64
N ALA A 141 0.94 11.69 -10.78
CA ALA A 141 2.25 11.63 -11.41
C ALA A 141 3.21 12.69 -10.86
N GLY A 142 4.48 12.32 -10.78
CA GLY A 142 5.57 13.21 -10.40
C GLY A 142 6.02 13.07 -8.93
N TYR A 143 7.21 13.61 -8.69
CA TYR A 143 7.79 13.69 -7.36
C TYR A 143 7.01 14.68 -6.49
N MET A 144 6.73 14.29 -5.26
CA MET A 144 6.12 15.15 -4.24
C MET A 144 7.00 15.13 -2.98
N LYS A 145 7.25 16.32 -2.42
CA LYS A 145 7.89 16.46 -1.10
C LYS A 145 6.95 16.01 0.02
N PRO A 146 7.46 15.72 1.23
CA PRO A 146 6.62 15.32 2.37
C PRO A 146 5.47 16.28 2.66
N GLU A 147 5.72 17.58 2.66
CA GLU A 147 4.74 18.63 2.93
C GLU A 147 3.64 18.74 1.86
N GLU A 148 3.93 18.29 0.64
CA GLU A 148 2.97 18.23 -0.47
C GLU A 148 2.18 16.90 -0.44
N PHE A 149 2.87 15.81 -0.11
CA PHE A 149 2.30 14.47 -0.13
C PHE A 149 1.43 14.17 1.11
N HIS A 150 1.84 14.65 2.29
CA HIS A 150 1.13 14.39 3.54
C HIS A 150 -0.37 14.78 3.51
N PRO A 151 -0.78 15.97 3.04
CA PRO A 151 -2.20 16.30 2.93
C PRO A 151 -2.95 15.38 1.96
N VAL A 152 -2.30 14.90 0.90
CA VAL A 152 -2.93 13.97 -0.06
C VAL A 152 -3.29 12.64 0.61
N ILE A 153 -2.33 12.04 1.32
CA ILE A 153 -2.57 10.77 2.01
C ILE A 153 -3.55 10.89 3.17
N GLN A 154 -3.62 12.05 3.83
CA GLN A 154 -4.67 12.32 4.82
C GLN A 154 -6.06 12.44 4.16
N PHE A 155 -6.18 13.22 3.09
CA PHE A 155 -7.44 13.43 2.39
C PHE A 155 -8.06 12.13 1.88
N ILE A 156 -7.22 11.26 1.31
CA ILE A 156 -7.68 9.97 0.79
C ILE A 156 -7.81 8.95 1.92
N GLY A 157 -6.82 8.88 2.82
CA GLY A 157 -6.78 7.91 3.92
C GLY A 157 -7.97 8.02 4.87
N GLU A 158 -8.42 9.23 5.14
CA GLU A 158 -9.56 9.52 6.03
C GLU A 158 -10.89 9.72 5.31
N ASP A 159 -10.97 9.31 4.04
CA ASP A 159 -12.21 9.35 3.23
C ASP A 159 -12.78 10.75 2.96
N HIS A 160 -12.01 11.80 3.19
CA HIS A 160 -12.45 13.18 2.92
C HIS A 160 -12.83 13.39 1.44
N TYR A 161 -12.15 12.69 0.52
CA TYR A 161 -12.44 12.74 -0.91
C TYR A 161 -13.87 12.31 -1.29
N LYS A 162 -14.56 11.57 -0.41
CA LYS A 162 -15.94 11.13 -0.62
C LYS A 162 -16.97 12.25 -0.33
N SER A 163 -16.61 13.25 0.47
CA SER A 163 -17.54 14.26 1.00
C SER A 163 -17.12 15.70 0.77
N ALA A 164 -15.85 15.96 0.44
CA ALA A 164 -15.32 17.30 0.28
C ALA A 164 -14.54 17.46 -1.04
N LYS A 165 -14.55 18.67 -1.58
CA LYS A 165 -13.62 19.02 -2.67
C LYS A 165 -12.22 19.25 -2.11
N TRP A 166 -11.22 18.81 -2.84
CA TRP A 166 -9.81 18.94 -2.45
C TRP A 166 -9.45 20.39 -2.06
N ALA A 167 -9.82 21.38 -2.89
CA ALA A 167 -9.47 22.78 -2.64
C ALA A 167 -10.02 23.30 -1.32
N ASP A 168 -11.30 22.99 -1.01
CA ASP A 168 -11.98 23.45 0.21
C ASP A 168 -11.37 22.77 1.45
N TRP A 169 -11.12 21.47 1.38
CA TRP A 169 -10.48 20.74 2.47
C TRP A 169 -9.03 21.20 2.67
N ARG A 170 -8.26 21.33 1.58
CA ARG A 170 -6.85 21.72 1.64
C ARG A 170 -6.63 23.11 2.23
N SER A 171 -7.53 24.06 1.99
CA SER A 171 -7.44 25.44 2.53
C SER A 171 -7.55 25.47 4.06
N ASN A 172 -8.24 24.51 4.67
CA ASN A 172 -8.43 24.38 6.11
C ASN A 172 -7.45 23.37 6.77
N TYR A 173 -6.67 22.68 5.96
CA TYR A 173 -5.74 21.66 6.45
C TYR A 173 -4.52 22.30 7.11
N LYS A 174 -4.25 21.90 8.37
CA LYS A 174 -3.06 22.32 9.10
C LYS A 174 -1.95 21.29 8.89
N SER A 175 -0.95 21.67 8.13
CA SER A 175 0.22 20.83 7.89
C SER A 175 1.02 20.64 9.18
N PRO A 176 1.56 19.42 9.42
CA PRO A 176 2.50 19.18 10.52
C PRO A 176 3.93 19.61 10.18
N TYR A 177 4.16 20.22 9.02
CA TYR A 177 5.45 20.73 8.52
C TYR A 177 5.50 22.25 8.54
#